data_db2f8b03acb2151e7931fbacba1a0d7b
#
_entry.id   db2f8b03acb2151e7931fbacba1a0d7b
#
_cell.length_a   1.000
_cell.length_b   1.000
_cell.length_c   1.000
_cell.angle_alpha   90.00
_cell.angle_beta   90.00
_cell.angle_gamma   90.00
#
_symmetry.space_group_name_H-M   'P 1'
#
loop_
_entity.id
_entity.type
_entity.pdbx_description
1 polymer ?
#
loop_
_entity_poly.entity_id
_entity_poly.type
_entity_poly.pdbx_seq_one_letter_code
_entity_poly.pdbx_strand_id
1 'polypeptide(L)'
;MMKKVYICSPLGGNIKENLEKVKRYTRYALMCGTAPVVPHFYALCLDDNKQKEREVGLAAGLGMLWFCDELWLFGDEVSEGMQMELNFCRNLNIKINRIQEKDIKKVIGG
;
A
#
# COMPACT_ATOMS: atom_id res chain seq x y z
N MET A 1 -13.37 -16.58 -4.72
CA MET A 1 -12.54 -16.03 -3.62
C MET A 1 -12.22 -14.57 -3.89
N MET A 2 -12.18 -13.78 -2.83
CA MET A 2 -11.77 -12.38 -2.96
C MET A 2 -10.30 -12.28 -3.37
N LYS A 3 -10.01 -11.38 -4.29
CA LYS A 3 -8.64 -11.04 -4.64
C LYS A 3 -8.01 -10.29 -3.48
N LYS A 4 -6.80 -10.69 -3.09
CA LYS A 4 -5.99 -10.01 -2.07
C LYS A 4 -5.12 -8.96 -2.75
N VAL A 5 -5.30 -7.71 -2.37
CA VAL A 5 -4.56 -6.60 -2.98
C VAL A 5 -3.74 -5.87 -1.92
N TYR A 6 -2.50 -5.56 -2.27
CA TYR A 6 -1.59 -4.85 -1.39
C TYR A 6 -1.68 -3.36 -1.69
N ILE A 7 -1.99 -2.57 -0.67
CA ILE A 7 -2.10 -1.12 -0.83
C ILE A 7 -0.69 -0.52 -0.77
N CYS A 8 -0.25 0.06 -1.87
CA CYS A 8 1.06 0.70 -1.99
C CYS A 8 0.87 2.20 -2.15
N SER A 9 1.26 2.96 -1.15
CA SER A 9 1.17 4.43 -1.16
C SER A 9 2.10 5.02 -0.11
N PRO A 10 2.45 6.32 -0.22
CA PRO A 10 3.36 6.93 0.75
C PRO A 10 2.81 6.96 2.17
N LEU A 11 3.70 6.88 3.16
CA LEU A 11 3.36 7.06 4.56
C LEU A 11 4.25 8.12 5.20
N GLY A 12 5.56 8.02 5.04
CA GLY A 12 6.53 8.93 5.63
C GLY A 12 6.34 10.38 5.20
N GLY A 13 6.99 11.30 5.90
CA GLY A 13 6.81 12.72 5.70
C GLY A 13 5.62 13.20 6.53
N ASN A 14 4.49 13.50 5.91
CA ASN A 14 3.28 13.87 6.64
C ASN A 14 2.44 12.62 6.92
N ILE A 15 2.75 11.93 8.01
CA ILE A 15 2.11 10.65 8.37
C ILE A 15 0.61 10.80 8.54
N LYS A 16 0.16 11.85 9.22
CA LYS A 16 -1.28 12.05 9.48
C LYS A 16 -2.06 12.21 8.17
N GLU A 17 -1.57 13.05 7.28
CA GLU A 17 -2.20 13.28 5.98
C GLU A 17 -2.17 12.01 5.12
N ASN A 18 -1.04 11.32 5.12
CA ASN A 18 -0.89 10.09 4.35
C ASN A 18 -1.81 8.97 4.85
N LEU A 19 -2.02 8.87 6.17
CA LEU A 19 -2.96 7.91 6.73
C LEU A 19 -4.39 8.18 6.30
N GLU A 20 -4.79 9.45 6.22
CA GLU A 20 -6.12 9.79 5.73
C GLU A 20 -6.29 9.37 4.27
N LYS A 21 -5.26 9.55 3.47
CA LYS A 21 -5.26 9.07 2.08
C LYS A 21 -5.37 7.55 2.01
N VAL A 22 -4.64 6.85 2.87
CA VAL A 22 -4.65 5.38 2.91
C VAL A 22 -6.04 4.85 3.30
N LYS A 23 -6.73 5.52 4.22
CA LYS A 23 -8.10 5.15 4.55
C LYS A 23 -9.00 5.21 3.32
N ARG A 24 -8.85 6.26 2.53
CA ARG A 24 -9.64 6.44 1.30
C ARG A 24 -9.32 5.35 0.27
N TYR A 25 -8.04 5.05 0.09
CA TYR A 25 -7.59 4.00 -0.83
C TYR A 25 -8.08 2.62 -0.40
N THR A 26 -8.03 2.35 0.90
CA THR A 26 -8.51 1.09 1.47
C THR A 26 -10.02 0.95 1.27
N ARG A 27 -10.79 2.03 1.50
CA ARG A 27 -12.21 2.02 1.24
C ARG A 27 -12.51 1.71 -0.23
N TYR A 28 -11.77 2.33 -1.13
CA TYR A 28 -11.91 2.04 -2.56
C TYR A 28 -11.71 0.55 -2.85
N ALA A 29 -10.63 -0.03 -2.34
CA ALA A 29 -10.32 -1.45 -2.55
C ALA A 29 -11.42 -2.36 -2.00
N LEU A 30 -11.93 -2.05 -0.81
CA LEU A 30 -13.03 -2.80 -0.21
C LEU A 30 -14.29 -2.72 -1.07
N MET A 31 -14.62 -1.53 -1.56
CA MET A 31 -15.82 -1.35 -2.38
C MET A 31 -15.67 -1.96 -3.78
N CYS A 32 -14.44 -2.24 -4.20
CA CYS A 32 -14.18 -3.02 -5.41
C CYS A 32 -14.35 -4.52 -5.20
N GLY A 33 -14.68 -4.96 -3.98
CA GLY A 33 -14.88 -6.37 -3.67
C GLY A 33 -13.60 -7.14 -3.42
N THR A 34 -12.51 -6.46 -3.06
CA THR A 34 -11.24 -7.10 -2.76
C THR A 34 -10.97 -7.18 -1.26
N ALA A 35 -9.94 -7.93 -0.88
CA ALA A 35 -9.45 -8.00 0.49
C ALA A 35 -8.11 -7.24 0.55
N PRO A 36 -8.12 -5.96 1.00
CA PRO A 36 -6.89 -5.17 1.01
C PRO A 36 -5.97 -5.51 2.18
N VAL A 37 -4.68 -5.54 1.87
CA VAL A 37 -3.61 -5.66 2.85
C VAL A 37 -2.98 -4.28 2.97
N VAL A 38 -3.00 -3.72 4.18
CA VAL A 38 -2.58 -2.34 4.43
C VAL A 38 -1.38 -2.33 5.37
N PRO A 39 -0.15 -2.33 4.84
CA PRO A 39 1.06 -2.42 5.66
C PRO A 39 1.31 -1.17 6.50
N HIS A 40 0.67 -0.08 6.16
CA HIS A 40 0.79 1.20 6.87
C HIS A 40 0.48 1.08 8.36
N PHE A 41 -0.36 0.11 8.75
CA PHE A 41 -0.65 -0.14 10.16
C PHE A 41 0.62 -0.49 10.94
N TYR A 42 1.56 -1.20 10.33
CA TYR A 42 2.79 -1.59 11.01
C TYR A 42 3.62 -0.38 11.43
N ALA A 43 3.62 0.66 10.59
CA ALA A 43 4.35 1.89 10.91
C ALA A 43 3.79 2.61 12.13
N LEU A 44 2.51 2.40 12.45
CA LEU A 44 1.89 2.97 13.66
C LEU A 44 2.39 2.27 14.93
N CYS A 45 2.92 1.07 14.79
CA CYS A 45 3.43 0.27 15.89
C CYS A 45 4.95 0.44 16.09
N LEU A 46 5.59 1.17 15.21
CA LEU A 46 7.04 1.30 15.15
C LEU A 46 7.45 2.78 15.14
N ASP A 47 8.72 3.03 15.47
CA ASP A 47 9.28 4.38 15.41
C ASP A 47 9.96 4.58 14.04
N ASP A 48 9.32 5.35 13.17
CA ASP A 48 9.78 5.59 11.81
C ASP A 48 11.11 6.38 11.76
N ASN A 49 11.48 7.03 12.87
CA ASN A 49 12.75 7.75 12.96
C ASN A 49 13.94 6.83 13.23
N LYS A 50 13.66 5.57 13.56
CA LYS A 50 14.70 4.57 13.82
C LYS A 50 14.85 3.66 12.60
N GLN A 51 16.06 3.68 12.01
CA GLN A 51 16.33 2.89 10.80
C GLN A 51 15.99 1.42 10.98
N LYS A 52 16.35 0.85 12.13
CA LYS A 52 16.11 -0.57 12.40
C LYS A 52 14.62 -0.91 12.42
N GLU A 53 13.81 -0.03 13.01
CA GLU A 53 12.38 -0.25 13.07
C GLU A 53 11.71 -0.06 11.72
N ARG A 54 12.20 0.88 10.90
CA ARG A 54 11.73 1.04 9.52
C ARG A 54 11.99 -0.23 8.72
N GLU A 55 13.16 -0.84 8.90
CA GLU A 55 13.52 -2.09 8.22
C GLU A 55 12.61 -3.25 8.64
N VAL A 56 12.28 -3.33 9.93
CA VAL A 56 11.35 -4.33 10.45
C VAL A 56 9.98 -4.18 9.80
N GLY A 57 9.47 -2.96 9.74
CA GLY A 57 8.17 -2.68 9.14
C GLY A 57 8.12 -3.03 7.65
N LEU A 58 9.18 -2.66 6.93
CA LEU A 58 9.27 -2.95 5.50
C LEU A 58 9.35 -4.45 5.25
N ALA A 59 10.16 -5.17 6.03
CA ALA A 59 10.28 -6.63 5.90
C ALA A 59 8.95 -7.33 6.15
N ALA A 60 8.21 -6.90 7.17
CA ALA A 60 6.89 -7.45 7.47
C ALA A 60 5.90 -7.19 6.33
N GLY A 61 5.95 -5.97 5.77
CA GLY A 61 5.14 -5.62 4.62
C GLY A 61 5.40 -6.51 3.42
N LEU A 62 6.68 -6.70 3.08
CA LEU A 62 7.07 -7.58 1.97
C LEU A 62 6.62 -9.02 2.22
N GLY A 63 6.66 -9.48 3.47
CA GLY A 63 6.17 -10.80 3.84
C GLY A 63 4.67 -10.96 3.56
N MET A 64 3.88 -9.92 3.78
CA MET A 64 2.47 -9.94 3.45
C MET A 64 2.22 -9.81 1.96
N LEU A 65 3.04 -9.01 1.28
CA LEU A 65 2.93 -8.82 -0.18
C LEU A 65 3.11 -10.15 -0.92
N TRP A 66 3.94 -11.03 -0.41
CA TRP A 66 4.16 -12.36 -0.95
C TRP A 66 2.84 -13.13 -1.15
N PHE A 67 1.87 -12.93 -0.26
CA PHE A 67 0.58 -13.64 -0.31
C PHE A 67 -0.49 -12.91 -1.10
N CYS A 68 -0.19 -11.73 -1.63
CA CYS A 68 -1.17 -10.95 -2.37
C CYS A 68 -1.22 -11.34 -3.84
N ASP A 69 -2.39 -11.20 -4.44
CA ASP A 69 -2.59 -11.46 -5.86
C ASP A 69 -2.09 -10.30 -6.71
N GLU A 70 -2.23 -9.07 -6.22
CA GLU A 70 -1.82 -7.86 -6.91
C GLU A 70 -1.35 -6.81 -5.92
N LEU A 71 -0.51 -5.90 -6.41
CA LEU A 71 -0.20 -4.66 -5.71
C LEU A 71 -0.96 -3.54 -6.42
N TRP A 72 -1.67 -2.73 -5.65
CA TRP A 72 -2.35 -1.55 -6.18
C TRP A 72 -1.57 -0.30 -5.75
N LEU A 73 -1.09 0.41 -6.76
CA LEU A 73 -0.25 1.60 -6.58
C LEU A 73 -1.12 2.85 -6.62
N PHE A 74 -1.09 3.63 -5.55
CA PHE A 74 -1.87 4.86 -5.40
C PHE A 74 -0.96 6.08 -5.25
N GLY A 75 -1.48 7.21 -5.68
CA GLY A 75 -0.80 8.50 -5.54
C GLY A 75 0.21 8.77 -6.65
N ASP A 76 0.80 9.96 -6.60
CA ASP A 76 1.71 10.42 -7.65
C ASP A 76 3.18 10.24 -7.30
N GLU A 77 3.47 10.00 -6.03
CA GLU A 77 4.84 9.86 -5.54
C GLU A 77 5.19 8.42 -5.24
N VAL A 78 6.44 8.05 -5.52
CA VAL A 78 6.96 6.73 -5.17
C VAL A 78 8.13 6.94 -4.23
N SER A 79 7.94 6.56 -2.96
CA SER A 79 9.00 6.63 -1.96
C SER A 79 9.99 5.48 -2.14
N GLU A 80 11.11 5.55 -1.40
CA GLU A 80 12.11 4.47 -1.43
C GLU A 80 11.50 3.13 -1.01
N GLY A 81 10.69 3.12 0.06
CA GLY A 81 10.02 1.90 0.50
C GLY A 81 9.05 1.37 -0.53
N MET A 82 8.28 2.25 -1.18
CA MET A 82 7.39 1.86 -2.26
C MET A 82 8.16 1.26 -3.44
N GLN A 83 9.32 1.83 -3.77
CA GLN A 83 10.14 1.29 -4.86
C GLN A 83 10.61 -0.13 -4.55
N MET A 84 10.94 -0.42 -3.30
CA MET A 84 11.31 -1.77 -2.87
C MET A 84 10.14 -2.74 -3.02
N GLU A 85 8.93 -2.31 -2.69
CA GLU A 85 7.72 -3.11 -2.87
C GLU A 85 7.46 -3.40 -4.36
N LEU A 86 7.62 -2.38 -5.20
CA LEU A 86 7.44 -2.55 -6.65
C LEU A 86 8.48 -3.51 -7.23
N ASN A 87 9.74 -3.39 -6.80
CA ASN A 87 10.79 -4.29 -7.26
C ASN A 87 10.53 -5.73 -6.82
N PHE A 88 10.02 -5.91 -5.60
CA PHE A 88 9.64 -7.22 -5.08
C PHE A 88 8.58 -7.87 -5.99
N CYS A 89 7.56 -7.10 -6.37
CA CYS A 89 6.52 -7.57 -7.27
C CYS A 89 7.07 -7.99 -8.63
N ARG A 90 7.97 -7.17 -9.19
CA ARG A 90 8.56 -7.48 -10.51
C ARG A 90 9.36 -8.77 -10.46
N ASN A 91 10.09 -9.00 -9.38
CA ASN A 91 10.90 -10.23 -9.22
C ASN A 91 10.05 -11.48 -9.07
N LEU A 92 8.84 -11.34 -8.53
CA LEU A 92 7.95 -12.48 -8.26
C LEU A 92 6.77 -12.56 -9.23
N ASN A 93 6.75 -11.71 -10.24
CA ASN A 93 5.65 -11.64 -11.23
C ASN A 93 4.29 -11.37 -10.58
N ILE A 94 4.28 -10.57 -9.53
CA ILE A 94 3.03 -10.08 -8.93
C ILE A 94 2.59 -8.87 -9.74
N LYS A 95 1.35 -8.88 -10.18
CA LYS A 95 0.81 -7.80 -11.02
C LYS A 95 0.76 -6.49 -10.25
N ILE A 96 1.25 -5.42 -10.88
CA ILE A 96 1.16 -4.06 -10.37
C ILE A 96 0.03 -3.36 -11.13
N ASN A 97 -0.95 -2.84 -10.40
CA ASN A 97 -2.06 -2.11 -10.99
C ASN A 97 -2.06 -0.69 -10.46
N ARG A 98 -1.87 0.28 -11.34
CA ARG A 98 -1.87 1.68 -10.95
C ARG A 98 -3.31 2.19 -10.90
N ILE A 99 -3.70 2.69 -9.73
CA ILE A 99 -5.03 3.24 -9.51
C ILE A 99 -4.97 4.76 -9.58
N GLN A 100 -5.78 5.34 -10.46
CA GLN A 100 -5.84 6.78 -10.63
C GLN A 100 -6.99 7.37 -9.83
N GLU A 101 -6.90 8.66 -9.55
CA GLU A 101 -7.94 9.36 -8.80
C GLU A 101 -9.32 9.25 -9.46
N LYS A 102 -9.38 9.26 -10.78
CA LYS A 102 -10.63 9.09 -11.50
C LYS A 102 -11.28 7.74 -11.24
N ASP A 103 -10.48 6.69 -11.04
CA ASP A 103 -10.99 5.35 -10.75
C ASP A 103 -11.63 5.33 -9.36
N ILE A 104 -10.98 5.97 -8.40
CA ILE A 104 -11.46 6.05 -7.02
C ILE A 104 -12.80 6.78 -6.98
N LYS A 105 -12.89 7.91 -7.66
CA LYS A 105 -14.11 8.73 -7.70
C LYS A 105 -15.29 7.98 -8.29
N LYS A 106 -15.06 7.13 -9.29
CA LYS A 106 -16.14 6.33 -9.90
C LYS A 106 -16.76 5.35 -8.91
N VAL A 107 -16.01 4.86 -7.96
CA VAL A 107 -16.46 3.82 -7.03
C VAL A 107 -16.98 4.40 -5.71
N ILE A 108 -16.26 5.35 -5.12
CA ILE A 108 -16.60 5.88 -3.80
C ILE A 108 -16.94 7.37 -3.78
N GLY A 109 -16.89 8.03 -4.93
CA GLY A 109 -17.18 9.45 -5.04
C GLY A 109 -15.99 10.32 -4.66
N GLY A 110 -16.22 11.61 -4.60
CA GLY A 110 -15.25 12.67 -4.38
C GLY A 110 -14.39 12.64 -3.11
#